data_058f8dcb254dab04897a1280427ced07
#
_entry.id   058f8dcb254dab04897a1280427ced07
#
_cell.length_a   1.000
_cell.length_b   1.000
_cell.length_c   1.000
_cell.angle_alpha   90.00
_cell.angle_beta   90.00
_cell.angle_gamma   90.00
#
_symmetry.space_group_name_H-M   'P 1'
#
loop_
_entity.id
_entity.type
_entity.pdbx_description
1 polymer ?
#
loop_
_entity_poly.entity_id
_entity_poly.type
_entity_poly.pdbx_seq_one_letter_code
_entity_poly.pdbx_strand_id
1 'polypeptide(L)'
;MNNEVKSLHRDAIITEQEELSQYEGVSVLIFDQTCAAEKRRRRKRGLMEDPKKRVVINKDVCEGCGDCSVQSNCVSIEPLETELGRKRKINQSNCNKDYSCIKGFCPSFITVDAEIKNNTEFKDLGELPEPQQKTNQDINNIMLTGIGGTGVLTISAILAYAAHYEGKDSSVLDMTGLAQKGGAVWSHIKIFEKNNKPYSQKISPGSANVLLACDGVVGTKPEIQEVVSQEKTITVLNSNTIPVADFITQRDIDFKNNDVFHMLENTTKKIISNIPAISISEKLSGDAIGTNMLMLGSAYQNGLIPLKAENIFKAIELNGIGVERNLYNFNLGRLYTINPSHEIFSFLSENEVKELNSIELFEDRLERIKIYDDRLVEDFKKDKNLIDLILSQEADTENI
;
A
#
# COMPACT_ATOMS: atom_id res chain seq x y z
N MET A 1 -18.50 20.17 46.40
CA MET A 1 -18.19 19.26 45.27
C MET A 1 -16.71 19.39 45.00
N ASN A 2 -15.94 18.34 45.33
CA ASN A 2 -14.50 18.35 45.02
C ASN A 2 -14.35 18.17 43.51
N ASN A 3 -13.95 19.22 42.83
CA ASN A 3 -13.64 19.19 41.40
C ASN A 3 -12.17 18.74 41.17
N GLU A 4 -11.76 17.63 41.78
CA GLU A 4 -10.45 17.07 41.49
C GLU A 4 -10.54 16.28 40.18
N VAL A 5 -9.91 16.82 39.14
CA VAL A 5 -9.72 16.10 37.89
C VAL A 5 -8.67 15.01 38.13
N LYS A 6 -9.10 13.74 38.12
CA LYS A 6 -8.21 12.59 38.23
C LYS A 6 -7.44 12.45 36.92
N SER A 7 -6.11 12.47 36.96
CA SER A 7 -5.25 12.24 35.79
C SER A 7 -4.57 10.88 35.90
N LEU A 8 -4.73 10.03 34.88
CA LEU A 8 -4.30 8.63 34.91
C LEU A 8 -3.55 8.26 33.63
N HIS A 9 -2.83 7.16 33.67
CA HIS A 9 -2.23 6.61 32.47
C HIS A 9 -3.31 6.03 31.53
N ARG A 10 -3.10 6.14 30.22
CA ARG A 10 -4.03 5.68 29.19
C ARG A 10 -4.47 4.22 29.31
N ASP A 11 -3.65 3.35 29.89
CA ASP A 11 -3.96 1.94 30.04
C ASP A 11 -5.07 1.68 31.08
N ALA A 12 -5.41 2.65 31.91
CA ALA A 12 -6.52 2.58 32.86
C ALA A 12 -7.89 2.90 32.25
N ILE A 13 -7.98 3.23 30.95
CA ILE A 13 -9.20 3.74 30.33
C ILE A 13 -10.42 2.83 30.51
N ILE A 14 -10.25 1.51 30.41
CA ILE A 14 -11.37 0.54 30.54
C ILE A 14 -11.88 0.57 31.96
N THR A 15 -11.00 0.45 32.96
CA THR A 15 -11.34 0.48 34.37
C THR A 15 -12.06 1.78 34.75
N GLU A 16 -11.56 2.92 34.26
CA GLU A 16 -12.19 4.22 34.52
C GLU A 16 -13.55 4.37 33.85
N GLN A 17 -13.74 3.80 32.66
CA GLN A 17 -15.05 3.77 32.01
C GLN A 17 -16.05 2.92 32.83
N GLU A 18 -15.61 1.78 33.35
CA GLU A 18 -16.42 0.91 34.22
C GLU A 18 -16.79 1.62 35.52
N GLU A 19 -15.84 2.29 36.18
CA GLU A 19 -16.09 3.10 37.36
C GLU A 19 -17.08 4.23 37.09
N LEU A 20 -16.84 5.02 36.03
CA LEU A 20 -17.69 6.14 35.65
C LEU A 20 -19.12 5.70 35.26
N SER A 21 -19.29 4.50 34.76
CA SER A 21 -20.61 3.94 34.41
C SER A 21 -21.50 3.72 35.64
N GLN A 22 -20.93 3.63 36.83
CA GLN A 22 -21.66 3.43 38.09
C GLN A 22 -22.19 4.74 38.68
N TYR A 23 -21.77 5.92 38.18
CA TYR A 23 -22.25 7.20 38.70
C TYR A 23 -23.61 7.53 38.08
N GLU A 24 -24.56 7.90 38.96
CA GLU A 24 -25.82 8.45 38.53
C GLU A 24 -25.63 9.92 38.08
N GLY A 25 -25.98 10.25 36.85
CA GLY A 25 -25.87 11.55 36.26
C GLY A 25 -24.90 11.64 35.11
N VAL A 26 -24.23 12.78 34.94
CA VAL A 26 -23.28 13.04 33.85
C VAL A 26 -21.85 12.90 34.35
N SER A 27 -21.11 11.96 33.80
CA SER A 27 -19.67 11.82 33.98
C SER A 27 -18.94 12.18 32.69
N VAL A 28 -17.70 12.69 32.80
CA VAL A 28 -16.90 13.07 31.66
C VAL A 28 -15.51 12.43 31.77
N LEU A 29 -15.16 11.63 30.75
CA LEU A 29 -13.81 11.08 30.59
C LEU A 29 -13.12 11.80 29.41
N ILE A 30 -12.01 12.46 29.71
CA ILE A 30 -11.19 13.14 28.69
C ILE A 30 -10.01 12.27 28.37
N PHE A 31 -9.95 11.74 27.11
CA PHE A 31 -8.83 10.98 26.60
C PHE A 31 -7.90 11.90 25.79
N ASP A 32 -6.87 12.45 26.47
CA ASP A 32 -5.87 13.31 25.84
C ASP A 32 -4.66 12.50 25.35
N GLN A 33 -4.74 12.02 24.13
CA GLN A 33 -3.70 11.25 23.48
C GLN A 33 -3.61 11.58 21.99
N THR A 34 -2.43 12.00 21.53
CA THR A 34 -2.23 12.19 20.10
C THR A 34 -2.39 10.86 19.36
N CYS A 35 -3.22 10.85 18.31
CA CYS A 35 -3.42 9.68 17.43
C CYS A 35 -2.08 9.15 16.92
N ALA A 36 -1.90 7.82 16.89
CA ALA A 36 -0.67 7.18 16.42
C ALA A 36 -0.34 7.54 14.96
N ALA A 37 -1.35 7.66 14.09
CA ALA A 37 -1.16 8.10 12.72
C ALA A 37 -0.71 9.56 12.62
N GLU A 38 -1.20 10.45 13.50
CA GLU A 38 -0.77 11.84 13.56
C GLU A 38 0.67 11.96 14.10
N LYS A 39 1.03 11.17 15.12
CA LYS A 39 2.43 11.08 15.58
C LYS A 39 3.36 10.70 14.45
N ARG A 40 3.00 9.70 13.63
CA ARG A 40 3.79 9.30 12.46
C ARG A 40 3.97 10.45 11.47
N ARG A 41 2.89 11.19 11.16
CA ARG A 41 2.96 12.34 10.25
C ARG A 41 3.86 13.44 10.79
N ARG A 42 3.74 13.78 12.09
CA ARG A 42 4.59 14.79 12.74
C ARG A 42 6.06 14.38 12.72
N ARG A 43 6.37 13.10 13.00
CA ARG A 43 7.73 12.55 12.91
C ARG A 43 8.30 12.66 11.50
N LYS A 44 7.54 12.26 10.48
CA LYS A 44 7.95 12.39 9.07
C LYS A 44 8.20 13.85 8.64
N ARG A 45 7.54 14.81 9.28
CA ARG A 45 7.70 16.25 9.03
C ARG A 45 8.75 16.92 9.94
N GLY A 46 9.43 16.19 10.79
CA GLY A 46 10.38 16.73 11.74
C GLY A 46 9.75 17.54 12.90
N LEU A 47 8.42 17.48 13.06
CA LEU A 47 7.67 18.18 14.10
C LEU A 47 7.57 17.41 15.43
N MET A 48 8.11 16.22 15.47
CA MET A 48 8.15 15.35 16.64
C MET A 48 9.37 14.43 16.52
N GLU A 49 10.03 14.16 17.67
CA GLU A 49 11.14 13.21 17.72
C GLU A 49 10.73 11.84 17.20
N ASP A 50 11.57 11.27 16.31
CA ASP A 50 11.36 9.93 15.78
C ASP A 50 12.16 8.91 16.58
N PRO A 51 11.51 7.96 17.28
CA PRO A 51 12.21 6.97 18.07
C PRO A 51 13.20 6.16 17.21
N LYS A 52 14.42 5.95 17.67
CA LYS A 52 15.44 5.13 17.00
C LYS A 52 15.07 3.66 16.98
N LYS A 53 14.28 3.22 17.96
CA LYS A 53 13.82 1.83 18.09
C LYS A 53 12.95 1.41 16.90
N ARG A 54 13.32 0.31 16.26
CA ARG A 54 12.56 -0.36 15.21
C ARG A 54 12.20 -1.76 15.65
N VAL A 55 11.05 -2.22 15.22
CA VAL A 55 10.56 -3.57 15.50
C VAL A 55 10.52 -4.35 14.19
N VAL A 56 11.09 -5.53 14.20
CA VAL A 56 11.17 -6.44 13.05
C VAL A 56 10.66 -7.81 13.49
N ILE A 57 10.01 -8.52 12.60
CA ILE A 57 9.62 -9.91 12.83
C ILE A 57 10.62 -10.81 12.08
N ASN A 58 11.27 -11.70 12.82
CA ASN A 58 12.08 -12.74 12.22
C ASN A 58 11.16 -13.78 11.58
N LYS A 59 11.20 -13.87 10.25
CA LYS A 59 10.35 -14.78 9.47
C LYS A 59 10.62 -16.26 9.77
N ASP A 60 11.87 -16.60 10.13
CA ASP A 60 12.28 -17.99 10.38
C ASP A 60 11.78 -18.51 11.74
N VAL A 61 11.45 -17.59 12.66
CA VAL A 61 10.88 -17.91 13.99
C VAL A 61 9.35 -17.68 14.01
N CYS A 62 8.81 -16.88 13.08
CA CYS A 62 7.40 -16.54 13.03
C CYS A 62 6.57 -17.76 12.61
N GLU A 63 5.58 -18.14 13.42
CA GLU A 63 4.63 -19.22 13.12
C GLU A 63 3.41 -18.76 12.30
N GLY A 64 3.28 -17.46 12.01
CA GLY A 64 2.15 -16.93 11.27
C GLY A 64 0.83 -16.85 12.04
N CYS A 65 0.82 -17.11 13.36
CA CYS A 65 -0.39 -17.20 14.19
C CYS A 65 -1.31 -15.96 14.16
N GLY A 66 -0.76 -14.77 13.85
CA GLY A 66 -1.53 -13.53 13.73
C GLY A 66 -1.80 -12.79 15.05
N ASP A 67 -1.40 -13.32 16.19
CA ASP A 67 -1.66 -12.73 17.52
C ASP A 67 -1.14 -11.31 17.67
N CYS A 68 -0.01 -10.99 17.01
CA CYS A 68 0.54 -9.65 16.96
C CYS A 68 -0.41 -8.64 16.29
N SER A 69 -1.17 -9.06 15.29
CA SER A 69 -2.19 -8.24 14.63
C SER A 69 -3.39 -8.01 15.54
N VAL A 70 -3.87 -9.06 16.20
CA VAL A 70 -4.98 -8.99 17.17
C VAL A 70 -4.60 -8.09 18.35
N GLN A 71 -3.38 -8.26 18.91
CA GLN A 71 -2.88 -7.48 20.05
C GLN A 71 -2.77 -5.98 19.73
N SER A 72 -2.37 -5.64 18.52
CA SER A 72 -2.06 -4.24 18.16
C SER A 72 -3.13 -3.54 17.32
N ASN A 73 -4.03 -4.29 16.69
CA ASN A 73 -4.92 -3.78 15.63
C ASN A 73 -4.17 -2.94 14.58
N CYS A 74 -2.95 -3.36 14.22
CA CYS A 74 -2.03 -2.57 13.43
C CYS A 74 -1.98 -3.05 11.97
N VAL A 75 -2.41 -2.20 11.04
CA VAL A 75 -2.35 -2.46 9.59
C VAL A 75 -0.93 -2.43 9.01
N SER A 76 0.09 -2.14 9.82
CA SER A 76 1.50 -2.22 9.39
C SER A 76 2.10 -3.62 9.56
N ILE A 77 1.38 -4.53 10.21
CA ILE A 77 1.72 -5.95 10.24
C ILE A 77 1.09 -6.57 8.99
N GLU A 78 1.95 -6.95 8.06
CA GLU A 78 1.56 -7.47 6.76
C GLU A 78 1.82 -8.96 6.66
N PRO A 79 1.09 -9.70 5.82
CA PRO A 79 1.43 -11.06 5.48
C PRO A 79 2.75 -11.10 4.71
N LEU A 80 3.48 -12.17 4.88
CA LEU A 80 4.66 -12.51 4.12
C LEU A 80 4.53 -13.96 3.70
N GLU A 81 4.26 -14.19 2.43
CA GLU A 81 4.23 -15.55 1.90
C GLU A 81 5.66 -16.10 1.84
N THR A 82 5.84 -17.30 2.32
CA THR A 82 7.12 -18.00 2.32
C THR A 82 6.87 -19.46 1.93
N GLU A 83 7.91 -20.17 1.55
CA GLU A 83 7.86 -21.62 1.30
C GLU A 83 7.41 -22.46 2.51
N LEU A 84 7.52 -21.89 3.73
CA LEU A 84 7.02 -22.49 4.98
C LEU A 84 5.68 -21.89 5.40
N GLY A 85 4.86 -21.48 4.44
CA GLY A 85 3.56 -20.87 4.67
C GLY A 85 3.61 -19.38 4.97
N ARG A 86 2.45 -18.83 5.28
CA ARG A 86 2.26 -17.40 5.53
C ARG A 86 2.85 -16.99 6.87
N LYS A 87 3.80 -16.08 6.83
CA LYS A 87 4.42 -15.43 7.98
C LYS A 87 3.92 -13.99 8.14
N ARG A 88 4.54 -13.23 9.05
CA ARG A 88 4.25 -11.80 9.26
C ARG A 88 5.51 -10.97 9.08
N LYS A 89 5.36 -9.78 8.53
CA LYS A 89 6.39 -8.74 8.48
C LYS A 89 5.83 -7.41 8.96
N ILE A 90 6.70 -6.47 9.36
CA ILE A 90 6.31 -5.12 9.70
C ILE A 90 6.73 -4.20 8.54
N ASN A 91 5.75 -3.55 7.92
CA ASN A 91 6.01 -2.47 6.97
C ASN A 91 6.51 -1.25 7.74
N GLN A 92 7.79 -0.95 7.62
CA GLN A 92 8.44 0.14 8.34
C GLN A 92 7.95 1.53 7.87
N SER A 93 7.57 1.66 6.60
CA SER A 93 6.98 2.90 6.04
C SER A 93 5.66 3.26 6.68
N ASN A 94 4.87 2.24 7.06
CA ASN A 94 3.55 2.38 7.63
C ASN A 94 3.52 2.27 9.16
N CYS A 95 4.62 1.85 9.80
CA CYS A 95 4.69 1.66 11.24
C CYS A 95 4.49 2.97 12.01
N ASN A 96 3.57 2.98 12.96
CA ASN A 96 3.31 4.14 13.83
C ASN A 96 4.30 4.24 15.00
N LYS A 97 5.11 3.21 15.25
CA LYS A 97 6.08 3.13 16.36
C LYS A 97 5.42 3.37 17.72
N ASP A 98 4.24 2.80 17.91
CA ASP A 98 3.53 2.80 19.20
C ASP A 98 3.83 1.56 20.05
N TYR A 99 4.47 0.57 19.43
CA TYR A 99 4.97 -0.67 20.04
C TYR A 99 3.88 -1.54 20.68
N SER A 100 2.62 -1.35 20.34
CA SER A 100 1.53 -2.17 20.86
C SER A 100 1.67 -3.65 20.44
N CYS A 101 2.25 -3.90 19.28
CA CYS A 101 2.47 -5.26 18.76
C CYS A 101 3.42 -6.13 19.61
N ILE A 102 4.30 -5.52 20.39
CA ILE A 102 5.25 -6.26 21.26
C ILE A 102 4.79 -6.33 22.72
N LYS A 103 3.56 -5.93 23.04
CA LYS A 103 3.00 -6.09 24.40
C LYS A 103 2.66 -7.54 24.73
N GLY A 104 2.43 -8.38 23.71
CA GLY A 104 2.28 -9.83 23.85
C GLY A 104 3.63 -10.55 23.90
N PHE A 105 3.62 -11.83 24.30
CA PHE A 105 4.80 -12.68 24.25
C PHE A 105 4.91 -13.34 22.88
N CYS A 106 5.94 -12.96 22.11
CA CYS A 106 6.24 -13.60 20.84
C CYS A 106 7.76 -13.59 20.58
N PRO A 107 8.39 -14.77 20.44
CA PRO A 107 9.84 -14.89 20.28
C PRO A 107 10.35 -14.40 18.93
N SER A 108 9.49 -14.22 17.95
CA SER A 108 9.89 -13.75 16.60
C SER A 108 10.14 -12.25 16.53
N PHE A 109 9.77 -11.47 17.56
CA PHE A 109 10.01 -10.03 17.56
C PHE A 109 11.45 -9.69 17.93
N ILE A 110 12.07 -8.87 17.10
CA ILE A 110 13.40 -8.30 17.33
C ILE A 110 13.25 -6.79 17.38
N THR A 111 13.87 -6.16 18.37
CA THR A 111 13.98 -4.70 18.44
C THR A 111 15.41 -4.28 18.09
N VAL A 112 15.53 -3.32 17.16
CA VAL A 112 16.80 -2.81 16.69
C VAL A 112 16.83 -1.30 16.89
N ASP A 113 17.91 -0.77 17.42
CA ASP A 113 18.16 0.66 17.43
C ASP A 113 18.84 1.05 16.10
N ALA A 114 18.07 1.71 15.25
CA ALA A 114 18.53 2.10 13.92
C ALA A 114 18.08 3.52 13.58
N GLU A 115 19.00 4.30 13.07
CA GLU A 115 18.69 5.57 12.41
C GLU A 115 18.38 5.31 10.94
N ILE A 116 17.23 5.83 10.47
CA ILE A 116 16.95 5.80 9.04
C ILE A 116 17.88 6.83 8.40
N LYS A 117 18.80 6.37 7.58
CA LYS A 117 19.54 7.26 6.67
C LYS A 117 18.55 7.70 5.59
N ASN A 118 18.07 8.92 5.69
CA ASN A 118 17.18 9.53 4.68
C ASN A 118 17.93 9.94 3.39
N ASN A 119 19.09 9.36 3.12
CA ASN A 119 19.84 9.62 1.91
C ASN A 119 19.32 8.71 0.78
N THR A 120 18.11 8.95 0.33
CA THR A 120 17.68 8.44 -0.97
C THR A 120 18.25 9.43 -2.00
N GLU A 121 19.39 9.08 -2.59
CA GLU A 121 19.88 9.77 -3.78
C GLU A 121 18.97 9.37 -4.94
N PHE A 122 18.24 10.33 -5.49
CA PHE A 122 17.42 10.09 -6.67
C PHE A 122 18.34 10.01 -7.89
N LYS A 123 18.35 8.84 -8.51
CA LYS A 123 19.16 8.61 -9.72
C LYS A 123 18.58 9.43 -10.87
N ASP A 124 19.46 9.93 -11.73
CA ASP A 124 19.02 10.50 -12.99
C ASP A 124 18.36 9.42 -13.86
N LEU A 125 17.15 9.67 -14.31
CA LEU A 125 16.38 8.75 -15.16
C LEU A 125 16.52 9.08 -16.66
N GLY A 126 17.30 10.09 -17.00
CA GLY A 126 17.45 10.59 -18.38
C GLY A 126 16.20 11.28 -18.92
N GLU A 127 16.26 11.64 -20.19
CA GLU A 127 15.12 12.25 -20.89
C GLU A 127 14.08 11.19 -21.26
N LEU A 128 12.83 11.42 -20.86
CA LEU A 128 11.71 10.55 -21.15
C LEU A 128 10.85 11.15 -22.27
N PRO A 129 10.54 10.36 -23.33
CA PRO A 129 9.74 10.86 -24.43
C PRO A 129 8.32 11.23 -24.00
N GLU A 130 7.77 12.28 -24.61
CA GLU A 130 6.39 12.66 -24.36
C GLU A 130 5.41 11.64 -24.97
N PRO A 131 4.34 11.28 -24.27
CA PRO A 131 3.38 10.29 -24.76
C PRO A 131 2.50 10.85 -25.87
N GLN A 132 2.04 9.96 -26.75
CA GLN A 132 0.91 10.28 -27.62
C GLN A 132 -0.38 10.27 -26.81
N GLN A 133 -1.12 11.37 -26.82
CA GLN A 133 -2.41 11.49 -26.15
C GLN A 133 -3.43 10.54 -26.77
N LYS A 134 -4.03 9.66 -25.95
CA LYS A 134 -5.08 8.72 -26.36
C LYS A 134 -6.49 9.19 -25.95
N THR A 135 -6.57 10.22 -25.13
CA THR A 135 -7.83 10.81 -24.66
C THR A 135 -8.04 12.12 -25.41
N ASN A 136 -8.98 12.13 -26.33
CA ASN A 136 -9.38 13.33 -27.06
C ASN A 136 -10.90 13.48 -26.95
N GLN A 137 -11.39 13.60 -25.71
CA GLN A 137 -12.81 13.76 -25.40
C GLN A 137 -13.07 15.15 -24.82
N ASP A 138 -14.27 15.67 -25.05
CA ASP A 138 -14.69 16.97 -24.50
C ASP A 138 -14.61 17.00 -22.98
N ILE A 139 -14.92 15.88 -22.33
CA ILE A 139 -14.80 15.67 -20.89
C ILE A 139 -14.05 14.37 -20.64
N ASN A 140 -12.89 14.44 -19.98
CA ASN A 140 -12.11 13.28 -19.59
C ASN A 140 -12.43 12.92 -18.15
N ASN A 141 -13.08 11.76 -17.96
CA ASN A 141 -13.52 11.22 -16.68
C ASN A 141 -12.48 10.25 -16.14
N ILE A 142 -11.82 10.61 -15.06
CA ILE A 142 -10.79 9.79 -14.39
C ILE A 142 -11.34 9.36 -13.03
N MET A 143 -11.50 8.05 -12.82
CA MET A 143 -11.77 7.47 -11.52
C MET A 143 -10.44 7.09 -10.88
N LEU A 144 -10.12 7.72 -9.76
CA LEU A 144 -8.92 7.44 -8.97
C LEU A 144 -9.31 6.71 -7.70
N THR A 145 -8.69 5.55 -7.43
CA THR A 145 -8.96 4.75 -6.23
C THR A 145 -7.68 4.50 -5.43
N GLY A 146 -7.82 4.36 -4.11
CA GLY A 146 -6.70 4.05 -3.23
C GLY A 146 -7.11 3.98 -1.77
N ILE A 147 -6.12 3.95 -0.89
CA ILE A 147 -6.31 3.81 0.55
C ILE A 147 -6.09 5.16 1.25
N GLY A 148 -6.89 5.44 2.26
CA GLY A 148 -6.79 6.65 3.07
C GLY A 148 -5.40 6.84 3.69
N GLY A 149 -4.85 8.03 3.55
CA GLY A 149 -3.53 8.40 4.05
C GLY A 149 -2.36 8.12 3.10
N THR A 150 -2.59 7.58 1.89
CA THR A 150 -1.55 7.33 0.88
C THR A 150 -1.37 8.48 -0.13
N GLY A 151 -2.18 9.53 -0.06
CA GLY A 151 -2.05 10.70 -0.94
C GLY A 151 -2.98 10.71 -2.16
N VAL A 152 -4.08 9.95 -2.16
CA VAL A 152 -5.09 9.97 -3.24
C VAL A 152 -5.59 11.39 -3.50
N LEU A 153 -5.98 12.12 -2.43
CA LEU A 153 -6.45 13.51 -2.53
C LEU A 153 -5.37 14.47 -3.06
N THR A 154 -4.11 14.15 -2.87
CA THR A 154 -3.01 14.95 -3.41
C THR A 154 -2.95 14.83 -4.92
N ILE A 155 -3.19 13.63 -5.47
CA ILE A 155 -3.23 13.41 -6.93
C ILE A 155 -4.39 14.18 -7.57
N SER A 156 -5.60 14.11 -6.96
CA SER A 156 -6.76 14.84 -7.49
C SER A 156 -6.53 16.36 -7.50
N ALA A 157 -5.93 16.91 -6.43
CA ALA A 157 -5.56 18.32 -6.38
C ALA A 157 -4.50 18.69 -7.42
N ILE A 158 -3.44 17.88 -7.59
CA ILE A 158 -2.38 18.12 -8.58
C ILE A 158 -2.98 18.14 -10.00
N LEU A 159 -3.86 17.19 -10.33
CA LEU A 159 -4.51 17.16 -11.64
C LEU A 159 -5.40 18.40 -11.87
N ALA A 160 -6.11 18.86 -10.84
CA ALA A 160 -6.92 20.07 -10.91
C ALA A 160 -6.08 21.32 -11.14
N TYR A 161 -4.97 21.49 -10.42
CA TYR A 161 -4.04 22.61 -10.64
C TYR A 161 -3.35 22.54 -11.99
N ALA A 162 -2.94 21.35 -12.43
CA ALA A 162 -2.32 21.16 -13.73
C ALA A 162 -3.29 21.49 -14.88
N ALA A 163 -4.58 21.14 -14.75
CA ALA A 163 -5.62 21.52 -15.71
C ALA A 163 -5.77 23.06 -15.77
N HIS A 164 -5.77 23.72 -14.61
CA HIS A 164 -5.83 25.18 -14.56
C HIS A 164 -4.62 25.85 -15.24
N TYR A 165 -3.40 25.34 -15.00
CA TYR A 165 -2.19 25.84 -15.69
C TYR A 165 -2.23 25.65 -17.21
N GLU A 166 -2.96 24.62 -17.67
CA GLU A 166 -3.15 24.37 -19.13
C GLU A 166 -4.31 25.18 -19.73
N GLY A 167 -4.99 25.99 -18.92
CA GLY A 167 -6.14 26.77 -19.35
C GLY A 167 -7.44 25.99 -19.48
N LYS A 168 -7.45 24.74 -19.01
CA LYS A 168 -8.62 23.88 -18.88
C LYS A 168 -9.30 24.08 -17.54
N ASP A 169 -10.53 23.60 -17.43
CA ASP A 169 -11.25 23.49 -16.16
C ASP A 169 -11.27 22.06 -15.65
N SER A 170 -11.48 21.91 -14.35
CA SER A 170 -11.60 20.60 -13.71
C SER A 170 -12.73 20.60 -12.68
N SER A 171 -13.27 19.42 -12.43
CA SER A 171 -14.19 19.17 -11.33
C SER A 171 -13.72 17.95 -10.55
N VAL A 172 -13.56 18.09 -9.26
CA VAL A 172 -13.10 17.03 -8.36
C VAL A 172 -14.14 16.79 -7.28
N LEU A 173 -14.48 15.52 -7.08
CA LEU A 173 -15.33 15.05 -5.98
C LEU A 173 -14.61 13.92 -5.27
N ASP A 174 -14.09 14.21 -4.09
CA ASP A 174 -13.37 13.27 -3.26
C ASP A 174 -14.34 12.57 -2.28
N MET A 175 -14.31 11.25 -2.29
CA MET A 175 -15.07 10.40 -1.39
C MET A 175 -14.12 9.78 -0.37
N THR A 176 -14.22 10.27 0.87
CA THR A 176 -13.35 9.84 1.97
C THR A 176 -14.17 9.25 3.10
N GLY A 177 -13.64 8.17 3.71
CA GLY A 177 -14.16 7.66 4.98
C GLY A 177 -13.64 8.44 6.19
N LEU A 178 -14.23 8.21 7.35
CA LEU A 178 -13.75 8.79 8.62
C LEU A 178 -12.43 8.14 9.08
N ALA A 179 -12.15 6.91 8.63
CA ALA A 179 -10.91 6.21 8.97
C ALA A 179 -9.72 6.81 8.21
N GLN A 180 -8.77 7.39 8.94
CA GLN A 180 -7.58 8.02 8.35
C GLN A 180 -6.51 7.02 7.86
N LYS A 181 -6.65 5.74 8.13
CA LYS A 181 -5.71 4.70 7.73
C LYS A 181 -6.48 3.41 7.40
N GLY A 182 -6.20 2.85 6.21
CA GLY A 182 -6.80 1.59 5.77
C GLY A 182 -8.24 1.70 5.23
N GLY A 183 -8.88 2.88 5.25
CA GLY A 183 -10.18 3.09 4.64
C GLY A 183 -10.09 3.31 3.14
N ALA A 184 -11.07 2.83 2.38
CA ALA A 184 -11.18 3.09 0.96
C ALA A 184 -11.42 4.58 0.69
N VAL A 185 -10.70 5.12 -0.29
CA VAL A 185 -10.83 6.50 -0.77
C VAL A 185 -10.85 6.47 -2.28
N TRP A 186 -11.73 7.26 -2.88
CA TRP A 186 -11.73 7.46 -4.33
C TRP A 186 -12.11 8.88 -4.70
N SER A 187 -11.71 9.29 -5.91
CA SER A 187 -11.98 10.62 -6.42
C SER A 187 -12.55 10.53 -7.83
N HIS A 188 -13.66 11.22 -8.06
CA HIS A 188 -14.18 11.49 -9.39
C HIS A 188 -13.52 12.75 -9.92
N ILE A 189 -12.69 12.64 -10.94
CA ILE A 189 -11.96 13.74 -11.54
C ILE A 189 -12.45 13.93 -12.97
N LYS A 190 -12.86 15.14 -13.32
CA LYS A 190 -13.23 15.52 -14.68
C LYS A 190 -12.34 16.64 -15.14
N ILE A 191 -11.72 16.50 -16.32
CA ILE A 191 -10.90 17.52 -16.96
C ILE A 191 -11.56 17.86 -18.30
N PHE A 192 -11.84 19.12 -18.54
CA PHE A 192 -12.62 19.56 -19.70
C PHE A 192 -12.21 20.98 -20.15
N GLU A 193 -12.51 21.31 -21.40
CA GLU A 193 -12.38 22.67 -21.91
C GLU A 193 -13.42 23.60 -21.26
N LYS A 194 -13.10 24.86 -21.05
CA LYS A 194 -13.91 25.84 -20.31
C LYS A 194 -15.37 25.92 -20.77
N ASN A 195 -15.63 25.65 -22.04
CA ASN A 195 -16.98 25.71 -22.61
C ASN A 195 -17.79 24.44 -22.43
N ASN A 196 -17.20 23.35 -21.92
CA ASN A 196 -17.79 22.01 -21.83
C ASN A 196 -18.07 21.57 -20.39
N LYS A 197 -18.53 22.50 -19.54
CA LYS A 197 -18.75 22.25 -18.12
C LYS A 197 -19.75 21.10 -17.88
N PRO A 198 -19.37 20.05 -17.12
CA PRO A 198 -20.26 18.94 -16.81
C PRO A 198 -21.39 19.36 -15.84
N TYR A 199 -22.56 18.76 -15.99
CA TYR A 199 -23.70 19.02 -15.13
C TYR A 199 -23.55 18.44 -13.71
N SER A 200 -22.71 17.43 -13.53
CA SER A 200 -22.50 16.74 -12.26
C SER A 200 -21.01 16.57 -11.96
N GLN A 201 -20.64 16.67 -10.71
CA GLN A 201 -19.28 16.34 -10.25
C GLN A 201 -19.03 14.83 -10.27
N LYS A 202 -20.02 14.01 -9.89
CA LYS A 202 -19.92 12.55 -9.94
C LYS A 202 -19.84 12.09 -11.40
N ILE A 203 -18.96 11.14 -11.68
CA ILE A 203 -18.90 10.43 -12.96
C ILE A 203 -20.18 9.58 -13.06
N SER A 204 -20.87 9.68 -14.20
CA SER A 204 -22.09 8.91 -14.45
C SER A 204 -21.80 7.42 -14.65
N PRO A 205 -22.76 6.52 -14.44
CA PRO A 205 -22.60 5.09 -14.67
C PRO A 205 -22.00 4.78 -16.04
N GLY A 206 -21.04 3.89 -16.10
CA GLY A 206 -20.35 3.45 -17.33
C GLY A 206 -19.58 4.55 -18.08
N SER A 207 -19.29 5.71 -17.44
CA SER A 207 -18.73 6.87 -18.13
C SER A 207 -17.27 7.17 -17.79
N ALA A 208 -16.60 6.40 -16.94
CA ALA A 208 -15.18 6.56 -16.68
C ALA A 208 -14.35 6.22 -17.92
N ASN A 209 -13.46 7.12 -18.30
CA ASN A 209 -12.49 6.87 -19.38
C ASN A 209 -11.26 6.14 -18.86
N VAL A 210 -10.83 6.53 -17.66
CA VAL A 210 -9.64 5.99 -16.99
C VAL A 210 -10.02 5.54 -15.58
N LEU A 211 -9.59 4.33 -15.21
CA LEU A 211 -9.52 3.87 -13.84
C LEU A 211 -8.03 3.86 -13.43
N LEU A 212 -7.66 4.77 -12.55
CA LEU A 212 -6.34 4.78 -11.92
C LEU A 212 -6.45 4.05 -10.58
N ALA A 213 -6.25 2.74 -10.62
CA ALA A 213 -6.39 1.86 -9.47
C ALA A 213 -5.07 1.81 -8.68
N CYS A 214 -4.81 2.84 -7.86
CA CYS A 214 -3.67 2.84 -6.93
C CYS A 214 -3.82 1.77 -5.84
N ASP A 215 -5.05 1.30 -5.61
CA ASP A 215 -5.36 0.08 -4.89
C ASP A 215 -6.42 -0.70 -5.67
N GLY A 216 -6.08 -1.95 -6.02
CA GLY A 216 -6.94 -2.80 -6.83
C GLY A 216 -8.19 -3.26 -6.08
N VAL A 217 -8.11 -3.53 -4.78
CA VAL A 217 -9.25 -3.96 -3.96
C VAL A 217 -10.29 -2.85 -3.88
N VAL A 218 -9.85 -1.59 -3.70
CA VAL A 218 -10.78 -0.46 -3.77
C VAL A 218 -11.36 -0.31 -5.18
N GLY A 219 -10.57 -0.59 -6.22
CA GLY A 219 -11.01 -0.57 -7.61
C GLY A 219 -12.17 -1.54 -7.92
N THR A 220 -12.30 -2.64 -7.17
CA THR A 220 -13.38 -3.63 -7.35
C THR A 220 -14.66 -3.34 -6.55
N LYS A 221 -14.70 -2.24 -5.77
CA LYS A 221 -15.89 -1.90 -5.00
C LYS A 221 -17.10 -1.56 -5.90
N PRO A 222 -18.34 -1.86 -5.46
CA PRO A 222 -19.55 -1.61 -6.25
C PRO A 222 -19.66 -0.17 -6.77
N GLU A 223 -19.28 0.82 -5.95
CA GLU A 223 -19.35 2.25 -6.30
C GLU A 223 -18.40 2.60 -7.46
N ILE A 224 -17.28 1.88 -7.58
CA ILE A 224 -16.33 2.04 -8.68
C ILE A 224 -16.80 1.26 -9.91
N GLN A 225 -17.30 0.05 -9.69
CA GLN A 225 -17.82 -0.80 -10.77
C GLN A 225 -19.04 -0.18 -11.46
N GLU A 226 -19.84 0.64 -10.77
CA GLU A 226 -20.94 1.40 -11.36
C GLU A 226 -20.47 2.35 -12.47
N VAL A 227 -19.29 2.97 -12.33
CA VAL A 227 -18.84 4.02 -13.25
C VAL A 227 -17.90 3.55 -14.34
N VAL A 228 -17.32 2.34 -14.23
CA VAL A 228 -16.46 1.74 -15.27
C VAL A 228 -17.26 1.05 -16.38
N SER A 229 -16.62 0.77 -17.50
CA SER A 229 -17.27 0.15 -18.66
C SER A 229 -16.26 -0.65 -19.49
N GLN A 230 -16.69 -1.82 -19.95
CA GLN A 230 -15.93 -2.66 -20.90
C GLN A 230 -15.67 -1.97 -22.25
N GLU A 231 -16.50 -1.01 -22.63
CA GLU A 231 -16.36 -0.33 -23.91
C GLU A 231 -15.35 0.81 -23.87
N LYS A 232 -15.20 1.48 -22.72
CA LYS A 232 -14.45 2.75 -22.61
C LYS A 232 -13.27 2.71 -21.66
N THR A 233 -13.46 2.15 -20.47
CA THR A 233 -12.54 2.36 -19.35
C THR A 233 -11.21 1.66 -19.58
N ILE A 234 -10.13 2.43 -19.57
CA ILE A 234 -8.76 1.91 -19.57
C ILE A 234 -8.23 1.97 -18.15
N THR A 235 -7.69 0.84 -17.67
CA THR A 235 -7.22 0.69 -16.29
C THR A 235 -5.70 0.71 -16.23
N VAL A 236 -5.15 1.47 -15.28
CA VAL A 236 -3.77 1.37 -14.77
C VAL A 236 -3.88 0.81 -13.36
N LEU A 237 -3.35 -0.38 -13.15
CA LEU A 237 -3.50 -1.15 -11.93
C LEU A 237 -2.18 -1.22 -11.15
N ASN A 238 -2.23 -0.99 -9.85
CA ASN A 238 -1.16 -1.37 -8.94
C ASN A 238 -1.30 -2.86 -8.58
N SER A 239 -0.32 -3.67 -8.96
CA SER A 239 -0.31 -5.11 -8.68
C SER A 239 -0.05 -5.45 -7.21
N ASN A 240 0.52 -4.51 -6.45
CA ASN A 240 0.71 -4.72 -5.02
C ASN A 240 -0.60 -4.50 -4.27
N THR A 241 -0.99 -5.45 -3.43
CA THR A 241 -2.14 -5.33 -2.54
C THR A 241 -1.70 -4.81 -1.18
N ILE A 242 -2.44 -3.83 -0.66
CA ILE A 242 -2.26 -3.35 0.71
C ILE A 242 -3.23 -4.10 1.61
N PRO A 243 -2.76 -4.72 2.71
CA PRO A 243 -3.63 -5.36 3.67
C PRO A 243 -4.65 -4.36 4.23
N VAL A 244 -5.93 -4.69 4.10
CA VAL A 244 -7.04 -3.92 4.67
C VAL A 244 -7.32 -4.35 6.11
N ALA A 245 -8.20 -3.62 6.80
CA ALA A 245 -8.54 -3.90 8.19
C ALA A 245 -9.06 -5.33 8.43
N ASP A 246 -9.69 -5.93 7.44
CA ASP A 246 -10.21 -7.30 7.51
C ASP A 246 -9.11 -8.35 7.76
N PHE A 247 -7.87 -8.08 7.33
CA PHE A 247 -6.72 -8.94 7.62
C PHE A 247 -6.38 -9.03 9.11
N ILE A 248 -6.74 -8.04 9.90
CA ILE A 248 -6.51 -8.03 11.35
C ILE A 248 -7.42 -9.07 12.02
N THR A 249 -8.67 -9.16 11.56
CA THR A 249 -9.68 -10.06 12.10
C THR A 249 -9.68 -11.44 11.46
N GLN A 250 -9.29 -11.51 10.18
CA GLN A 250 -9.24 -12.73 9.37
C GLN A 250 -7.80 -12.99 8.92
N ARG A 251 -7.01 -13.63 9.79
CA ARG A 251 -5.56 -13.84 9.57
C ARG A 251 -5.22 -14.64 8.31
N ASP A 252 -6.13 -15.45 7.84
CA ASP A 252 -5.94 -16.36 6.70
C ASP A 252 -6.63 -15.84 5.43
N ILE A 253 -7.08 -14.57 5.45
CA ILE A 253 -7.72 -13.96 4.27
C ILE A 253 -6.78 -14.04 3.06
N ASP A 254 -7.28 -14.63 2.01
CA ASP A 254 -6.62 -14.59 0.71
C ASP A 254 -6.96 -13.25 0.03
N PHE A 255 -5.93 -12.48 -0.30
CA PHE A 255 -6.11 -11.20 -0.98
C PHE A 255 -6.47 -11.36 -2.46
N LYS A 256 -6.41 -12.60 -2.96
CA LYS A 256 -6.87 -12.97 -4.30
C LYS A 256 -6.53 -11.93 -5.36
N ASN A 257 -5.25 -11.57 -5.44
CA ASN A 257 -4.77 -10.59 -6.44
C ASN A 257 -5.19 -10.96 -7.86
N ASN A 258 -5.23 -12.26 -8.15
CA ASN A 258 -5.71 -12.76 -9.43
C ASN A 258 -7.21 -12.47 -9.62
N ASP A 259 -8.05 -12.61 -8.58
CA ASP A 259 -9.48 -12.31 -8.67
C ASP A 259 -9.72 -10.81 -8.91
N VAL A 260 -8.94 -9.95 -8.24
CA VAL A 260 -8.98 -8.48 -8.47
C VAL A 260 -8.60 -8.16 -9.91
N PHE A 261 -7.51 -8.75 -10.41
CA PHE A 261 -7.07 -8.56 -11.79
C PHE A 261 -8.15 -9.03 -12.77
N HIS A 262 -8.65 -10.26 -12.63
CA HIS A 262 -9.67 -10.81 -13.52
C HIS A 262 -11.00 -10.05 -13.45
N MET A 263 -11.39 -9.57 -12.27
CA MET A 263 -12.58 -8.75 -12.15
C MET A 263 -12.45 -7.43 -12.93
N LEU A 264 -11.32 -6.73 -12.78
CA LEU A 264 -11.07 -5.48 -13.50
C LEU A 264 -10.88 -5.71 -15.01
N GLU A 265 -10.24 -6.82 -15.40
CA GLU A 265 -10.12 -7.22 -16.80
C GLU A 265 -11.49 -7.44 -17.45
N ASN A 266 -12.42 -8.08 -16.73
CA ASN A 266 -13.77 -8.37 -17.21
C ASN A 266 -14.72 -7.17 -17.16
N THR A 267 -14.47 -6.15 -16.36
CA THR A 267 -15.37 -5.00 -16.18
C THR A 267 -14.88 -3.72 -16.87
N THR A 268 -13.64 -3.71 -17.33
CA THR A 268 -13.06 -2.58 -18.06
C THR A 268 -12.61 -2.99 -19.46
N LYS A 269 -12.40 -2.02 -20.35
CA LYS A 269 -11.99 -2.27 -21.73
C LYS A 269 -10.66 -3.02 -21.82
N LYS A 270 -9.71 -2.61 -20.99
CA LYS A 270 -8.42 -3.28 -20.82
C LYS A 270 -7.65 -2.74 -19.62
N ILE A 271 -6.82 -3.57 -19.04
CA ILE A 271 -5.74 -3.17 -18.15
C ILE A 271 -4.51 -2.91 -19.03
N ILE A 272 -4.09 -1.63 -19.15
CA ILE A 272 -2.97 -1.23 -20.01
C ILE A 272 -1.62 -1.34 -19.28
N SER A 273 -1.63 -1.24 -17.97
CA SER A 273 -0.45 -1.38 -17.11
C SER A 273 -0.84 -2.04 -15.81
N ASN A 274 -0.05 -3.02 -15.38
CA ASN A 274 -0.12 -3.67 -14.08
C ASN A 274 1.25 -3.54 -13.42
N ILE A 275 1.37 -2.70 -12.38
CA ILE A 275 2.65 -2.18 -11.88
C ILE A 275 2.83 -2.53 -10.42
N PRO A 276 3.96 -3.10 -10.00
CA PRO A 276 4.29 -3.29 -8.58
C PRO A 276 4.76 -1.96 -7.96
N ALA A 277 3.85 -0.98 -7.95
CA ALA A 277 4.18 0.41 -7.68
C ALA A 277 4.65 0.67 -6.24
N ILE A 278 4.15 -0.10 -5.27
CA ILE A 278 4.60 -0.01 -3.88
C ILE A 278 6.05 -0.49 -3.77
N SER A 279 6.35 -1.67 -4.36
CA SER A 279 7.69 -2.24 -4.33
C SER A 279 8.73 -1.31 -4.97
N ILE A 280 8.37 -0.69 -6.11
CA ILE A 280 9.22 0.28 -6.80
C ILE A 280 9.43 1.53 -5.93
N SER A 281 8.36 2.10 -5.39
CA SER A 281 8.44 3.32 -4.58
C SER A 281 9.22 3.09 -3.28
N GLU A 282 8.99 2.01 -2.56
CA GLU A 282 9.73 1.68 -1.33
C GLU A 282 11.22 1.48 -1.61
N LYS A 283 11.56 0.76 -2.67
CA LYS A 283 12.96 0.45 -2.99
C LYS A 283 13.74 1.66 -3.53
N LEU A 284 13.13 2.44 -4.43
CA LEU A 284 13.83 3.50 -5.16
C LEU A 284 13.64 4.90 -4.57
N SER A 285 12.53 5.15 -3.87
CA SER A 285 12.28 6.44 -3.20
C SER A 285 12.19 6.36 -1.68
N GLY A 286 12.40 5.17 -1.11
CA GLY A 286 12.53 4.94 0.33
C GLY A 286 11.20 4.98 1.11
N ASP A 287 10.06 5.18 0.45
CA ASP A 287 8.75 5.23 1.12
C ASP A 287 7.62 4.87 0.13
N ALA A 288 6.65 4.09 0.58
CA ALA A 288 5.45 3.75 -0.19
C ALA A 288 4.56 4.97 -0.55
N ILE A 289 4.78 6.13 0.08
CA ILE A 289 3.96 7.33 -0.17
C ILE A 289 4.05 7.84 -1.62
N GLY A 290 5.13 7.49 -2.33
CA GLY A 290 5.32 7.84 -3.74
C GLY A 290 4.51 7.00 -4.72
N THR A 291 3.88 5.92 -4.26
CA THR A 291 3.14 4.95 -5.10
C THR A 291 2.12 5.62 -6.02
N ASN A 292 1.27 6.48 -5.49
CA ASN A 292 0.21 7.11 -6.27
C ASN A 292 0.76 8.05 -7.34
N MET A 293 1.88 8.73 -7.06
CA MET A 293 2.55 9.58 -8.02
C MET A 293 3.19 8.76 -9.16
N LEU A 294 3.76 7.61 -8.81
CA LEU A 294 4.27 6.65 -9.80
C LEU A 294 3.15 6.12 -10.69
N MET A 295 2.02 5.77 -10.13
CA MET A 295 0.82 5.34 -10.87
C MET A 295 0.32 6.44 -11.81
N LEU A 296 0.31 7.70 -11.35
CA LEU A 296 -0.01 8.86 -12.20
C LEU A 296 0.97 9.00 -13.37
N GLY A 297 2.27 8.83 -13.11
CA GLY A 297 3.30 8.87 -14.16
C GLY A 297 3.11 7.80 -15.23
N SER A 298 2.72 6.59 -14.83
CA SER A 298 2.37 5.53 -15.78
C SER A 298 1.10 5.85 -16.58
N ALA A 299 0.05 6.33 -15.92
CA ALA A 299 -1.17 6.76 -16.62
C ALA A 299 -0.87 7.87 -17.64
N TYR A 300 -0.02 8.82 -17.26
CA TYR A 300 0.45 9.87 -18.14
C TYR A 300 1.19 9.31 -19.36
N GLN A 301 2.17 8.45 -19.15
CA GLN A 301 2.99 7.88 -20.22
C GLN A 301 2.19 6.99 -21.18
N ASN A 302 1.09 6.40 -20.70
CA ASN A 302 0.12 5.69 -21.54
C ASN A 302 -0.79 6.64 -22.35
N GLY A 303 -0.66 7.95 -22.21
CA GLY A 303 -1.46 8.95 -22.90
C GLY A 303 -2.89 9.08 -22.36
N LEU A 304 -3.12 8.70 -21.10
CA LEU A 304 -4.45 8.68 -20.49
C LEU A 304 -4.79 9.97 -19.73
N ILE A 305 -3.80 10.80 -19.47
CA ILE A 305 -3.96 12.09 -18.77
C ILE A 305 -3.90 13.22 -19.81
N PRO A 306 -4.97 13.99 -20.00
CA PRO A 306 -5.06 15.00 -21.07
C PRO A 306 -4.38 16.33 -20.68
N LEU A 307 -3.18 16.25 -20.11
CA LEU A 307 -2.40 17.37 -19.59
C LEU A 307 -0.95 17.21 -20.01
N LYS A 308 -0.18 18.30 -20.05
CA LYS A 308 1.26 18.28 -20.31
C LYS A 308 2.05 18.02 -19.03
N ALA A 309 3.19 17.33 -19.15
CA ALA A 309 4.07 17.04 -18.00
C ALA A 309 4.52 18.31 -17.28
N GLU A 310 4.89 19.37 -18.03
CA GLU A 310 5.31 20.65 -17.44
C GLU A 310 4.29 21.27 -16.50
N ASN A 311 2.99 21.14 -16.80
CA ASN A 311 1.92 21.66 -15.96
C ASN A 311 1.66 20.77 -14.73
N ILE A 312 1.85 19.45 -14.87
CA ILE A 312 1.83 18.52 -13.73
C ILE A 312 3.01 18.83 -12.80
N PHE A 313 4.20 19.09 -13.31
CA PHE A 313 5.37 19.45 -12.51
C PHE A 313 5.15 20.76 -11.74
N LYS A 314 4.64 21.82 -12.40
CA LYS A 314 4.27 23.06 -11.73
C LYS A 314 3.24 22.85 -10.61
N ALA A 315 2.27 21.95 -10.82
CA ALA A 315 1.28 21.62 -9.81
C ALA A 315 1.88 20.86 -8.62
N ILE A 316 2.86 19.98 -8.85
CA ILE A 316 3.62 19.28 -7.79
C ILE A 316 4.44 20.29 -6.99
N GLU A 317 5.11 21.24 -7.66
CA GLU A 317 5.87 22.31 -7.02
C GLU A 317 4.98 23.21 -6.17
N LEU A 318 3.81 23.60 -6.70
CA LEU A 318 2.82 24.39 -5.97
C LEU A 318 2.33 23.67 -4.69
N ASN A 319 2.13 22.36 -4.76
CA ASN A 319 1.74 21.57 -3.59
C ASN A 319 2.80 21.60 -2.49
N GLY A 320 4.07 21.73 -2.81
CA GLY A 320 5.19 21.99 -1.90
C GLY A 320 5.58 20.82 -0.99
N ILE A 321 4.89 19.67 -1.04
CA ILE A 321 5.13 18.53 -0.15
C ILE A 321 5.95 17.47 -0.87
N GLY A 322 7.20 17.26 -0.45
CA GLY A 322 8.06 16.21 -1.00
C GLY A 322 8.25 16.33 -2.52
N VAL A 323 8.43 17.56 -3.03
CA VAL A 323 8.45 17.91 -4.46
C VAL A 323 9.39 17.00 -5.24
N GLU A 324 10.66 16.95 -4.86
CA GLU A 324 11.69 16.15 -5.52
C GLU A 324 11.31 14.66 -5.61
N ARG A 325 10.83 14.10 -4.48
CA ARG A 325 10.37 12.69 -4.43
C ARG A 325 9.17 12.46 -5.34
N ASN A 326 8.22 13.40 -5.37
CA ASN A 326 7.03 13.28 -6.20
C ASN A 326 7.36 13.36 -7.69
N LEU A 327 8.24 14.27 -8.10
CA LEU A 327 8.76 14.34 -9.45
C LEU A 327 9.50 13.08 -9.85
N TYR A 328 10.35 12.56 -8.96
CA TYR A 328 11.07 11.32 -9.19
C TYR A 328 10.13 10.13 -9.36
N ASN A 329 9.15 9.92 -8.46
CA ASN A 329 8.18 8.84 -8.58
C ASN A 329 7.30 8.96 -9.84
N PHE A 330 6.90 10.16 -10.22
CA PHE A 330 6.19 10.38 -11.48
C PHE A 330 7.02 9.90 -12.67
N ASN A 331 8.29 10.27 -12.73
CA ASN A 331 9.19 9.85 -13.80
C ASN A 331 9.55 8.37 -13.73
N LEU A 332 9.63 7.75 -12.53
CA LEU A 332 9.76 6.30 -12.40
C LEU A 332 8.57 5.56 -13.02
N GLY A 333 7.35 6.06 -12.83
CA GLY A 333 6.15 5.49 -13.46
C GLY A 333 6.17 5.63 -14.98
N ARG A 334 6.66 6.76 -15.51
CA ARG A 334 6.88 6.94 -16.95
C ARG A 334 7.91 5.95 -17.47
N LEU A 335 9.07 5.86 -16.81
CA LEU A 335 10.16 4.95 -17.21
C LEU A 335 9.71 3.49 -17.20
N TYR A 336 9.03 3.05 -16.12
CA TYR A 336 8.52 1.69 -16.04
C TYR A 336 7.56 1.35 -17.18
N THR A 337 6.72 2.31 -17.58
CA THR A 337 5.79 2.13 -18.70
C THR A 337 6.50 2.01 -20.05
N ILE A 338 7.62 2.72 -20.24
CA ILE A 338 8.43 2.65 -21.46
C ILE A 338 9.27 1.39 -21.51
N ASN A 339 9.96 1.10 -20.41
CA ASN A 339 10.91 -0.01 -20.30
C ASN A 339 10.84 -0.67 -18.92
N PRO A 340 9.92 -1.65 -18.71
CA PRO A 340 9.84 -2.38 -17.44
C PRO A 340 11.10 -3.19 -17.10
N SER A 341 11.90 -3.52 -18.12
CA SER A 341 13.16 -4.29 -17.96
C SER A 341 14.39 -3.38 -17.77
N HIS A 342 14.20 -2.08 -17.54
CA HIS A 342 15.31 -1.17 -17.25
C HIS A 342 16.07 -1.62 -16.01
N GLU A 343 17.40 -1.51 -16.03
CA GLU A 343 18.29 -2.00 -14.95
C GLU A 343 17.93 -1.49 -13.54
N ILE A 344 17.34 -0.29 -13.44
CA ILE A 344 16.89 0.28 -12.17
C ILE A 344 15.78 -0.57 -11.50
N PHE A 345 15.08 -1.39 -12.27
CA PHE A 345 14.01 -2.28 -11.82
C PHE A 345 14.46 -3.74 -11.67
N SER A 346 15.74 -4.06 -11.83
CA SER A 346 16.28 -5.44 -11.75
C SER A 346 15.90 -6.18 -10.46
N PHE A 347 15.75 -5.44 -9.35
CA PHE A 347 15.33 -6.01 -8.08
C PHE A 347 13.91 -6.62 -8.09
N LEU A 348 13.08 -6.31 -9.08
CA LEU A 348 11.75 -6.91 -9.21
C LEU A 348 11.83 -8.38 -9.66
N SER A 349 12.79 -8.71 -10.53
CA SER A 349 13.06 -10.08 -10.95
C SER A 349 13.73 -10.92 -9.85
N GLU A 350 14.43 -10.28 -8.92
CA GLU A 350 15.00 -10.96 -7.74
C GLU A 350 13.92 -11.33 -6.70
N ASN A 351 12.78 -10.61 -6.71
CA ASN A 351 11.63 -10.87 -5.85
C ASN A 351 10.57 -11.81 -6.46
N GLU A 352 10.63 -12.09 -7.77
CA GLU A 352 10.06 -13.34 -8.26
C GLU A 352 10.86 -14.42 -7.54
N VAL A 353 10.18 -15.07 -6.59
CA VAL A 353 10.70 -16.27 -5.93
C VAL A 353 11.39 -17.04 -7.03
N LYS A 354 12.73 -17.06 -7.07
CA LYS A 354 13.39 -18.21 -7.63
C LYS A 354 12.63 -19.34 -6.98
N GLU A 355 11.90 -20.12 -7.72
CA GLU A 355 11.63 -21.50 -7.36
C GLU A 355 13.03 -22.06 -7.17
N LEU A 356 13.59 -21.76 -6.01
CA LEU A 356 14.79 -22.37 -5.49
C LEU A 356 14.39 -23.81 -5.51
N ASN A 357 14.98 -24.53 -6.43
CA ASN A 357 14.85 -25.96 -6.55
C ASN A 357 14.80 -26.46 -5.10
N SER A 358 13.77 -27.17 -4.72
CA SER A 358 13.55 -27.57 -3.31
C SER A 358 14.78 -28.27 -2.72
N ILE A 359 15.63 -28.81 -3.57
CA ILE A 359 16.92 -29.42 -3.30
C ILE A 359 17.98 -28.35 -2.90
N GLU A 360 18.12 -27.25 -3.63
CA GLU A 360 19.11 -26.19 -3.29
C GLU A 360 18.79 -25.52 -1.96
N LEU A 361 17.50 -25.30 -1.68
CA LEU A 361 17.03 -24.76 -0.40
C LEU A 361 17.31 -25.68 0.77
N PHE A 362 17.14 -26.97 0.56
CA PHE A 362 17.43 -27.99 1.55
C PHE A 362 18.91 -28.09 1.86
N GLU A 363 19.78 -28.01 0.85
CA GLU A 363 21.24 -28.04 1.02
C GLU A 363 21.77 -26.79 1.72
N ASP A 364 21.27 -25.59 1.38
CA ASP A 364 21.62 -24.34 2.08
C ASP A 364 21.22 -24.39 3.56
N ARG A 365 20.07 -24.98 3.88
CA ARG A 365 19.64 -25.18 5.27
C ARG A 365 20.49 -26.21 6.02
N LEU A 366 20.85 -27.30 5.36
CA LEU A 366 21.77 -28.28 5.94
C LEU A 366 23.12 -27.66 6.29
N GLU A 367 23.68 -26.83 5.43
CA GLU A 367 24.94 -26.11 5.70
C GLU A 367 24.82 -25.18 6.91
N ARG A 368 23.72 -24.46 7.01
CA ARG A 368 23.46 -23.55 8.15
C ARG A 368 23.30 -24.30 9.47
N ILE A 369 22.59 -25.43 9.45
CA ILE A 369 22.38 -26.28 10.65
C ILE A 369 23.70 -26.92 11.10
N LYS A 370 24.54 -27.30 10.17
CA LYS A 370 25.86 -27.90 10.41
C LYS A 370 26.78 -27.03 11.24
N ILE A 371 26.62 -25.70 11.16
CA ILE A 371 27.38 -24.73 11.96
C ILE A 371 27.08 -24.86 13.46
N TYR A 372 25.90 -25.37 13.82
CA TYR A 372 25.45 -25.46 15.21
C TYR A 372 25.67 -26.84 15.83
N ASP A 373 25.27 -27.92 15.18
CA ASP A 373 25.48 -29.30 15.66
C ASP A 373 25.19 -30.31 14.53
N ASP A 374 26.14 -31.20 14.29
CA ASP A 374 26.04 -32.26 13.28
C ASP A 374 24.86 -33.23 13.55
N ARG A 375 24.43 -33.38 14.80
CA ARG A 375 23.29 -34.24 15.16
C ARG A 375 21.96 -33.66 14.65
N LEU A 376 21.80 -32.35 14.64
CA LEU A 376 20.63 -31.68 14.12
C LEU A 376 20.48 -31.88 12.60
N VAL A 377 21.57 -32.08 11.87
CA VAL A 377 21.59 -32.40 10.45
C VAL A 377 20.92 -33.74 10.17
N GLU A 378 21.21 -34.75 10.99
CA GLU A 378 20.62 -36.09 10.87
C GLU A 378 19.11 -36.08 11.13
N ASP A 379 18.65 -35.33 12.14
CA ASP A 379 17.23 -35.20 12.47
C ASP A 379 16.50 -34.44 11.36
N PHE A 380 17.06 -33.37 10.84
CA PHE A 380 16.47 -32.61 9.74
C PHE A 380 16.36 -33.41 8.43
N LYS A 381 17.31 -34.31 8.15
CA LYS A 381 17.23 -35.25 7.03
C LYS A 381 16.10 -36.27 7.17
N LYS A 382 15.84 -36.75 8.40
CA LYS A 382 14.73 -37.66 8.68
C LYS A 382 13.38 -37.00 8.46
N ASP A 383 13.23 -35.73 8.88
CA ASP A 383 12.00 -34.97 8.71
C ASP A 383 11.70 -34.70 7.24
N LYS A 384 12.72 -34.43 6.40
CA LYS A 384 12.53 -34.31 4.96
C LYS A 384 11.99 -35.59 4.32
N ASN A 385 12.57 -36.73 4.66
CA ASN A 385 12.12 -38.01 4.13
C ASN A 385 10.65 -38.30 4.49
N LEU A 386 10.19 -37.84 5.64
CA LEU A 386 8.80 -37.95 6.06
C LEU A 386 7.88 -37.03 5.22
N ILE A 387 8.32 -35.77 4.97
CA ILE A 387 7.59 -34.81 4.15
C ILE A 387 7.49 -35.31 2.70
N ASP A 388 8.59 -35.76 2.11
CA ASP A 388 8.62 -36.31 0.75
C ASP A 388 7.71 -37.55 0.61
N LEU A 389 7.61 -38.37 1.67
CA LEU A 389 6.71 -39.52 1.71
C LEU A 389 5.24 -39.10 1.76
N ILE A 390 4.89 -38.08 2.53
CA ILE A 390 3.52 -37.54 2.62
C ILE A 390 3.10 -36.94 1.29
N LEU A 391 3.94 -36.11 0.68
CA LEU A 391 3.67 -35.48 -0.61
C LEU A 391 3.53 -36.51 -1.75
N SER A 392 4.27 -37.62 -1.72
CA SER A 392 4.12 -38.70 -2.68
C SER A 392 2.80 -39.47 -2.55
N GLN A 393 2.26 -39.58 -1.32
CA GLN A 393 0.97 -40.23 -1.06
C GLN A 393 -0.22 -39.32 -1.46
N GLU A 394 -0.10 -38.00 -1.34
CA GLU A 394 -1.13 -37.07 -1.83
C GLU A 394 -1.23 -37.04 -3.36
N ALA A 395 -0.09 -37.11 -4.07
CA ALA A 395 -0.08 -37.18 -5.52
C ALA A 395 -0.72 -38.45 -6.11
N ASP A 396 -0.68 -39.56 -5.39
CA ASP A 396 -1.32 -40.82 -5.80
C ASP A 396 -2.85 -40.81 -5.56
N THR A 397 -3.36 -39.94 -4.69
CA THR A 397 -4.81 -39.83 -4.40
C THR A 397 -5.57 -38.88 -5.35
N GLU A 398 -4.88 -38.00 -6.10
CA GLU A 398 -5.50 -37.17 -7.13
C GLU A 398 -5.70 -37.90 -8.50
N ASN A 399 -5.25 -39.13 -8.63
CA ASN A 399 -5.38 -39.97 -9.84
C ASN A 399 -6.41 -41.11 -9.68
N ILE A 400 -7.28 -41.09 -8.69
CA ILE A 400 -8.45 -41.95 -8.51
C ILE A 400 -9.72 -41.11 -8.57
#